data_ebcdde8c4c547459c7f912c0caef9552
#
_entry.id   ebcdde8c4c547459c7f912c0caef9552
#
_cell.length_a   1.000
_cell.length_b   1.000
_cell.length_c   1.000
_cell.angle_alpha   90.00
_cell.angle_beta   90.00
_cell.angle_gamma   90.00
#
_symmetry.space_group_name_H-M   'P 1'
#
loop_
_entity.id
_entity.type
_entity.pdbx_description
1 polymer ?
#
loop_
_entity_poly.entity_id
_entity_poly.type
_entity_poly.pdbx_seq_one_letter_code
_entity_poly.pdbx_strand_id
1 'polypeptide(L)'
;FGLGQTVTSGIISALGRSTGNADEGYQNYIQTDAAVNQGNSGGPLINLKGELIGINTAIISPSGGNAGIAFAIPSNMANSLVQQIIEFGEVKRGMLGIKGGELNADLAKEFGIDAQQGAFISEVFPKSAADKAGLKAGDVITELNGQKLHSFSELRAKIATAGVGKDIELTYLRDGKIAKT
;
A
#
# COMPACT_ATOMS: atom_id res chain seq x y z
N PHE A 1 13.26 26.28 2.13
CA PHE A 1 14.29 27.05 2.83
C PHE A 1 15.10 27.97 1.90
N GLY A 2 14.69 28.16 0.64
CA GLY A 2 15.39 29.05 -0.32
C GLY A 2 16.79 28.57 -0.74
N LEU A 3 17.13 27.33 -0.42
CA LEU A 3 18.36 26.68 -0.89
C LEU A 3 18.15 26.11 -2.30
N GLY A 4 19.21 26.03 -3.08
CA GLY A 4 19.22 25.36 -4.37
C GLY A 4 19.00 23.84 -4.23
N GLN A 5 19.34 23.08 -5.26
CA GLN A 5 19.21 21.63 -5.26
C GLN A 5 19.93 20.99 -4.06
N THR A 6 19.20 20.15 -3.34
CA THR A 6 19.70 19.44 -2.16
C THR A 6 19.50 17.94 -2.33
N VAL A 7 20.52 17.16 -1.98
CA VAL A 7 20.47 15.70 -1.94
C VAL A 7 20.68 15.25 -0.50
N THR A 8 19.86 14.34 -0.04
CA THR A 8 20.00 13.66 1.25
C THR A 8 20.09 12.16 1.03
N SER A 9 20.59 11.41 2.01
CA SER A 9 20.71 9.96 1.92
C SER A 9 20.18 9.29 3.18
N GLY A 10 19.76 8.04 3.02
CA GLY A 10 19.23 7.20 4.08
C GLY A 10 18.99 5.79 3.57
N ILE A 11 18.15 5.06 4.29
CA ILE A 11 17.75 3.70 3.96
C ILE A 11 16.23 3.60 3.77
N ILE A 12 15.78 2.53 3.15
CA ILE A 12 14.38 2.11 3.18
C ILE A 12 14.12 1.46 4.53
N SER A 13 13.30 2.12 5.36
CA SER A 13 12.99 1.68 6.71
C SER A 13 11.84 0.68 6.75
N ALA A 14 10.85 0.82 5.86
CA ALA A 14 9.70 -0.08 5.74
C ALA A 14 8.99 0.07 4.40
N LEU A 15 8.15 -0.91 4.08
CA LEU A 15 7.24 -0.92 2.93
C LEU A 15 5.79 -1.05 3.41
N GLY A 16 4.84 -0.68 2.53
CA GLY A 16 3.41 -0.85 2.80
C GLY A 16 2.89 0.02 3.94
N ARG A 17 3.49 1.17 4.19
CA ARG A 17 3.11 2.04 5.32
C ARG A 17 1.90 2.91 5.01
N SER A 18 1.09 3.14 6.07
CA SER A 18 0.01 4.12 6.12
C SER A 18 0.24 5.05 7.30
N THR A 19 -0.16 6.31 7.17
CA THR A 19 -0.08 7.30 8.27
C THR A 19 -1.16 7.10 9.34
N GLY A 20 -2.08 6.13 9.13
CA GLY A 20 -3.15 5.82 10.06
C GLY A 20 -4.40 6.71 9.93
N ASN A 21 -4.37 7.74 9.09
CA ASN A 21 -5.53 8.57 8.79
C ASN A 21 -6.42 7.84 7.76
N ALA A 22 -7.49 7.22 8.23
CA ALA A 22 -8.41 6.45 7.39
C ALA A 22 -9.04 7.29 6.25
N ASP A 23 -9.11 8.60 6.42
CA ASP A 23 -9.70 9.54 5.48
C ASP A 23 -8.75 9.97 4.34
N GLU A 24 -7.45 9.70 4.45
CA GLU A 24 -6.44 10.13 3.46
C GLU A 24 -6.27 9.15 2.27
N GLY A 25 -7.18 8.22 2.10
CA GLY A 25 -7.27 7.42 0.89
C GLY A 25 -6.39 6.17 0.86
N TYR A 26 -5.86 5.85 -0.32
CA TYR A 26 -5.18 4.58 -0.59
C TYR A 26 -3.67 4.72 -0.38
N GLN A 27 -3.22 4.57 0.86
CA GLN A 27 -1.83 4.74 1.26
C GLN A 27 -1.06 3.40 1.17
N ASN A 28 0.09 3.44 0.50
CA ASN A 28 1.03 2.32 0.39
C ASN A 28 2.44 2.91 0.27
N TYR A 29 2.91 3.53 1.35
CA TYR A 29 4.15 4.30 1.30
C TYR A 29 5.40 3.45 1.53
N ILE A 30 6.48 3.85 0.86
CA ILE A 30 7.85 3.53 1.24
C ILE A 30 8.21 4.46 2.38
N GLN A 31 8.67 3.92 3.50
CA GLN A 31 9.23 4.68 4.60
C GLN A 31 10.76 4.77 4.45
N THR A 32 11.32 5.95 4.64
CA THR A 32 12.77 6.21 4.65
C THR A 32 13.16 7.12 5.81
N ASP A 33 14.39 6.98 6.27
CA ASP A 33 15.00 7.88 7.23
C ASP A 33 15.84 9.00 6.58
N ALA A 34 15.94 8.99 5.24
CA ALA A 34 16.54 10.11 4.51
C ALA A 34 15.86 11.43 4.90
N ALA A 35 16.63 12.47 5.12
CA ALA A 35 16.10 13.76 5.55
C ALA A 35 15.21 14.38 4.47
N VAL A 36 13.91 14.31 4.67
CA VAL A 36 12.87 14.95 3.84
C VAL A 36 12.23 16.06 4.64
N ASN A 37 12.25 17.26 4.12
CA ASN A 37 11.66 18.45 4.74
C ASN A 37 10.77 19.17 3.74
N GLN A 38 10.14 20.24 4.20
CA GLN A 38 9.31 21.10 3.36
C GLN A 38 10.14 21.62 2.16
N GLY A 39 9.61 21.43 0.95
CA GLY A 39 10.29 21.72 -0.32
C GLY A 39 10.81 20.47 -1.05
N ASN A 40 10.88 19.32 -0.40
CA ASN A 40 11.28 18.05 -1.03
C ASN A 40 10.09 17.25 -1.60
N SER A 41 8.85 17.66 -1.30
CA SER A 41 7.64 17.00 -1.83
C SER A 41 7.62 17.05 -3.35
N GLY A 42 7.30 15.92 -3.99
CA GLY A 42 7.35 15.74 -5.44
C GLY A 42 8.76 15.42 -5.96
N GLY A 43 9.81 15.54 -5.13
CA GLY A 43 11.16 15.13 -5.47
C GLY A 43 11.33 13.61 -5.52
N PRO A 44 12.33 13.12 -6.26
CA PRO A 44 12.55 11.69 -6.42
C PRO A 44 13.23 11.06 -5.20
N LEU A 45 12.82 9.85 -4.86
CA LEU A 45 13.58 8.90 -4.07
C LEU A 45 14.25 7.93 -5.04
N ILE A 46 15.58 7.90 -5.06
CA ILE A 46 16.35 7.08 -6.01
C ILE A 46 17.22 6.07 -5.25
N ASN A 47 17.55 4.96 -5.92
CA ASN A 47 18.54 4.01 -5.40
C ASN A 47 19.95 4.37 -5.87
N LEU A 48 20.95 3.58 -5.44
CA LEU A 48 22.36 3.80 -5.79
C LEU A 48 22.67 3.60 -7.28
N LYS A 49 21.73 3.03 -8.05
CA LYS A 49 21.85 2.89 -9.52
C LYS A 49 21.23 4.08 -10.27
N GLY A 50 20.67 5.06 -9.55
CA GLY A 50 19.96 6.19 -10.14
C GLY A 50 18.54 5.87 -10.60
N GLU A 51 17.99 4.71 -10.22
CA GLU A 51 16.62 4.32 -10.56
C GLU A 51 15.62 5.00 -9.62
N LEU A 52 14.53 5.52 -10.17
CA LEU A 52 13.42 6.10 -9.41
C LEU A 52 12.65 4.99 -8.69
N ILE A 53 12.69 4.99 -7.35
CA ILE A 53 11.95 4.03 -6.53
C ILE A 53 10.72 4.63 -5.86
N GLY A 54 10.68 5.94 -5.71
CA GLY A 54 9.54 6.63 -5.10
C GLY A 54 9.52 8.13 -5.37
N ILE A 55 8.38 8.74 -5.01
CA ILE A 55 8.16 10.19 -5.06
C ILE A 55 7.85 10.66 -3.64
N ASN A 56 8.66 11.58 -3.12
CA ASN A 56 8.52 12.09 -1.76
C ASN A 56 7.18 12.82 -1.59
N THR A 57 6.45 12.52 -0.53
CA THR A 57 5.11 13.10 -0.32
C THR A 57 4.88 13.64 1.08
N ALA A 58 5.27 12.94 2.14
CA ALA A 58 4.92 13.29 3.50
C ALA A 58 6.02 12.97 4.51
N ILE A 59 5.94 13.60 5.67
CA ILE A 59 6.74 13.28 6.86
C ILE A 59 5.82 13.13 8.07
N ILE A 60 6.20 12.31 9.04
CA ILE A 60 5.64 12.37 10.39
C ILE A 60 6.57 13.22 11.23
N SER A 61 6.06 14.34 11.71
CA SER A 61 6.86 15.26 12.52
C SER A 61 5.98 16.08 13.46
N PRO A 62 6.13 15.91 14.77
CA PRO A 62 5.45 16.75 15.76
C PRO A 62 5.85 18.23 15.71
N SER A 63 7.04 18.53 15.20
CA SER A 63 7.62 19.88 15.17
C SER A 63 7.68 20.51 13.78
N GLY A 64 7.19 19.81 12.73
CA GLY A 64 7.23 20.28 11.34
C GLY A 64 8.55 20.08 10.61
N GLY A 65 9.60 19.57 11.28
CA GLY A 65 10.87 19.17 10.69
C GLY A 65 11.02 17.64 10.58
N ASN A 66 12.02 17.18 9.84
CA ASN A 66 12.29 15.74 9.70
C ASN A 66 12.67 15.11 11.05
N ALA A 67 11.93 14.08 11.46
CA ALA A 67 12.18 13.29 12.67
C ALA A 67 12.70 11.86 12.34
N GLY A 68 13.23 11.65 11.13
CA GLY A 68 13.70 10.33 10.67
C GLY A 68 12.59 9.43 10.13
N ILE A 69 11.38 9.98 9.91
CA ILE A 69 10.25 9.26 9.33
C ILE A 69 9.69 10.06 8.17
N ALA A 70 10.03 9.63 6.97
CA ALA A 70 9.53 10.21 5.73
C ALA A 70 8.89 9.14 4.86
N PHE A 71 7.96 9.55 4.00
CA PHE A 71 7.19 8.69 3.14
C PHE A 71 7.29 9.09 1.69
N ALA A 72 7.39 8.08 0.83
CA ALA A 72 7.35 8.23 -0.62
C ALA A 72 6.30 7.30 -1.23
N ILE A 73 5.63 7.78 -2.27
CA ILE A 73 4.76 6.95 -3.11
C ILE A 73 5.65 6.03 -3.95
N PRO A 74 5.44 4.71 -3.95
CA PRO A 74 6.20 3.79 -4.80
C PRO A 74 6.13 4.18 -6.29
N SER A 75 7.24 4.14 -6.99
CA SER A 75 7.32 4.58 -8.40
C SER A 75 6.43 3.76 -9.33
N ASN A 76 6.27 2.46 -9.09
CA ASN A 76 5.35 1.61 -9.86
C ASN A 76 3.89 2.00 -9.67
N MET A 77 3.49 2.38 -8.45
CA MET A 77 2.15 2.91 -8.16
C MET A 77 1.94 4.27 -8.86
N ALA A 78 2.91 5.18 -8.75
CA ALA A 78 2.85 6.46 -9.43
C ALA A 78 2.74 6.29 -10.96
N ASN A 79 3.53 5.40 -11.55
CA ASN A 79 3.46 5.11 -12.98
C ASN A 79 2.08 4.57 -13.40
N SER A 80 1.49 3.66 -12.63
CA SER A 80 0.15 3.13 -12.90
C SER A 80 -0.91 4.24 -12.91
N LEU A 81 -0.84 5.17 -11.96
CA LEU A 81 -1.75 6.32 -11.91
C LEU A 81 -1.54 7.29 -13.08
N VAL A 82 -0.28 7.57 -13.43
CA VAL A 82 0.07 8.43 -14.57
C VAL A 82 -0.46 7.84 -15.88
N GLN A 83 -0.29 6.54 -16.10
CA GLN A 83 -0.83 5.88 -17.30
C GLN A 83 -2.36 6.00 -17.38
N GLN A 84 -3.08 5.83 -16.27
CA GLN A 84 -4.54 6.02 -16.26
C GLN A 84 -4.93 7.46 -16.59
N ILE A 85 -4.21 8.46 -16.06
CA ILE A 85 -4.47 9.87 -16.37
C ILE A 85 -4.22 10.17 -17.86
N ILE A 86 -3.15 9.62 -18.44
CA ILE A 86 -2.84 9.79 -19.87
C ILE A 86 -3.93 9.14 -20.73
N GLU A 87 -4.36 7.94 -20.39
CA GLU A 87 -5.32 7.16 -21.20
C GLU A 87 -6.76 7.66 -21.04
N PHE A 88 -7.19 7.98 -19.82
CA PHE A 88 -8.59 8.26 -19.48
C PHE A 88 -8.85 9.70 -19.03
N GLY A 89 -7.83 10.52 -18.83
CA GLY A 89 -7.96 11.86 -18.25
C GLY A 89 -8.22 11.87 -16.74
N GLU A 90 -8.42 10.70 -16.12
CA GLU A 90 -8.75 10.53 -14.70
C GLU A 90 -8.24 9.20 -14.16
N VAL A 91 -8.19 9.06 -12.83
CA VAL A 91 -7.89 7.79 -12.17
C VAL A 91 -9.18 7.01 -11.92
N LYS A 92 -9.32 5.84 -12.56
CA LYS A 92 -10.43 4.90 -12.36
C LYS A 92 -10.02 3.84 -11.34
N ARG A 93 -10.41 4.04 -10.09
CA ARG A 93 -10.01 3.15 -8.99
C ARG A 93 -10.78 1.85 -9.00
N GLY A 94 -10.04 0.73 -8.95
CA GLY A 94 -10.63 -0.60 -8.74
C GLY A 94 -11.12 -0.76 -7.30
N MET A 95 -12.15 -1.58 -7.14
CA MET A 95 -12.71 -1.94 -5.83
C MET A 95 -12.95 -3.44 -5.75
N LEU A 96 -12.48 -4.06 -4.67
CA LEU A 96 -12.72 -5.48 -4.41
C LEU A 96 -14.09 -5.74 -3.75
N GLY A 97 -14.57 -4.77 -2.98
CA GLY A 97 -15.83 -4.88 -2.25
C GLY A 97 -15.68 -5.64 -0.93
N ILE A 98 -14.71 -5.26 -0.15
CA ILE A 98 -14.43 -5.81 1.19
C ILE A 98 -14.29 -4.70 2.22
N LYS A 99 -14.56 -5.04 3.49
CA LYS A 99 -14.00 -4.35 4.65
C LYS A 99 -12.99 -5.24 5.33
N GLY A 100 -12.04 -4.63 5.99
CA GLY A 100 -11.01 -5.37 6.70
C GLY A 100 -10.03 -4.44 7.39
N GLY A 101 -8.93 -5.00 7.80
CA GLY A 101 -7.89 -4.29 8.52
C GLY A 101 -6.57 -5.05 8.52
N GLU A 102 -5.64 -4.50 9.25
CA GLU A 102 -4.32 -5.11 9.42
C GLU A 102 -4.43 -6.39 10.24
N LEU A 103 -3.72 -7.42 9.80
CA LEU A 103 -3.55 -8.62 10.62
C LEU A 103 -2.63 -8.27 11.81
N ASN A 104 -3.12 -8.53 13.01
CA ASN A 104 -2.33 -8.38 14.22
C ASN A 104 -2.26 -9.73 14.98
N ALA A 105 -1.41 -9.80 16.01
CA ALA A 105 -1.18 -11.03 16.77
C ALA A 105 -2.46 -11.55 17.43
N ASP A 106 -3.35 -10.68 17.89
CA ASP A 106 -4.60 -11.05 18.57
C ASP A 106 -5.59 -11.68 17.58
N LEU A 107 -5.78 -11.03 16.41
CA LEU A 107 -6.60 -11.59 15.32
C LEU A 107 -6.04 -12.92 14.81
N ALA A 108 -4.72 -12.99 14.62
CA ALA A 108 -4.07 -14.22 14.18
C ALA A 108 -4.33 -15.37 15.16
N LYS A 109 -4.24 -15.10 16.45
CA LYS A 109 -4.51 -16.08 17.50
C LYS A 109 -5.99 -16.46 17.58
N GLU A 110 -6.89 -15.48 17.54
CA GLU A 110 -8.34 -15.70 17.62
C GLU A 110 -8.86 -16.58 16.47
N PHE A 111 -8.36 -16.33 15.25
CA PHE A 111 -8.78 -17.06 14.05
C PHE A 111 -7.86 -18.24 13.69
N GLY A 112 -6.85 -18.57 14.52
CA GLY A 112 -5.93 -19.68 14.27
C GLY A 112 -5.10 -19.50 13.00
N ILE A 113 -4.72 -18.27 12.67
CA ILE A 113 -4.02 -17.90 11.44
C ILE A 113 -2.52 -17.99 11.66
N ASP A 114 -1.84 -18.82 10.87
CA ASP A 114 -0.39 -18.93 10.84
C ASP A 114 0.19 -17.93 9.81
N ALA A 115 0.04 -16.64 10.09
CA ALA A 115 0.64 -15.56 9.34
C ALA A 115 0.93 -14.37 10.25
N GLN A 116 2.03 -13.67 9.97
CA GLN A 116 2.44 -12.47 10.72
C GLN A 116 2.00 -11.17 10.03
N GLN A 117 1.72 -11.22 8.73
CA GLN A 117 1.34 -10.09 7.89
C GLN A 117 0.28 -10.51 6.89
N GLY A 118 -0.54 -9.57 6.48
CA GLY A 118 -1.58 -9.77 5.50
C GLY A 118 -2.76 -8.84 5.71
N ALA A 119 -3.75 -8.96 4.85
CA ALA A 119 -4.99 -8.21 4.92
C ALA A 119 -6.11 -9.08 5.45
N PHE A 120 -6.57 -8.81 6.66
CA PHE A 120 -7.71 -9.50 7.27
C PHE A 120 -9.02 -8.98 6.70
N ILE A 121 -9.90 -9.88 6.25
CA ILE A 121 -11.23 -9.55 5.75
C ILE A 121 -12.25 -9.68 6.87
N SER A 122 -12.90 -8.59 7.25
CA SER A 122 -13.99 -8.58 8.24
C SER A 122 -15.38 -8.69 7.61
N GLU A 123 -15.55 -8.23 6.35
CA GLU A 123 -16.82 -8.25 5.63
C GLU A 123 -16.58 -8.32 4.12
N VAL A 124 -17.42 -9.07 3.41
CA VAL A 124 -17.47 -9.10 1.95
C VAL A 124 -18.84 -8.59 1.50
N PHE A 125 -18.86 -7.58 0.63
CA PHE A 125 -20.11 -7.02 0.14
C PHE A 125 -20.77 -7.92 -0.90
N PRO A 126 -22.08 -8.16 -0.81
CA PRO A 126 -22.81 -8.97 -1.77
C PRO A 126 -22.64 -8.47 -3.20
N LYS A 127 -22.52 -9.39 -4.15
CA LYS A 127 -22.37 -9.14 -5.61
C LYS A 127 -21.09 -8.38 -6.00
N SER A 128 -20.17 -8.16 -5.06
CA SER A 128 -18.87 -7.57 -5.33
C SER A 128 -17.93 -8.51 -6.09
N ALA A 129 -16.76 -8.00 -6.50
CA ALA A 129 -15.73 -8.84 -7.10
C ALA A 129 -15.24 -9.91 -6.10
N ALA A 130 -15.04 -9.54 -4.84
CA ALA A 130 -14.65 -10.46 -3.76
C ALA A 130 -15.69 -11.56 -3.52
N ASP A 131 -16.98 -11.22 -3.50
CA ASP A 131 -18.06 -12.18 -3.34
C ASP A 131 -18.10 -13.18 -4.50
N LYS A 132 -18.01 -12.69 -5.73
CA LYS A 132 -17.95 -13.55 -6.94
C LYS A 132 -16.72 -14.45 -6.98
N ALA A 133 -15.59 -13.98 -6.43
CA ALA A 133 -14.36 -14.74 -6.29
C ALA A 133 -14.39 -15.75 -5.12
N GLY A 134 -15.47 -15.75 -4.32
CA GLY A 134 -15.65 -16.68 -3.21
C GLY A 134 -14.89 -16.32 -1.93
N LEU A 135 -14.41 -15.09 -1.79
CA LEU A 135 -13.82 -14.60 -0.55
C LEU A 135 -14.89 -14.48 0.55
N LYS A 136 -14.48 -14.65 1.80
CA LYS A 136 -15.37 -14.61 2.98
C LYS A 136 -14.76 -13.83 4.12
N ALA A 137 -15.61 -13.34 5.03
CA ALA A 137 -15.14 -12.81 6.30
C ALA A 137 -14.34 -13.86 7.06
N GLY A 138 -13.24 -13.47 7.68
CA GLY A 138 -12.26 -14.34 8.32
C GLY A 138 -11.10 -14.78 7.44
N ASP A 139 -11.16 -14.56 6.13
CA ASP A 139 -10.02 -14.80 5.24
C ASP A 139 -8.90 -13.80 5.53
N VAL A 140 -7.66 -14.24 5.33
CA VAL A 140 -6.48 -13.37 5.33
C VAL A 140 -5.80 -13.43 3.99
N ILE A 141 -5.78 -12.33 3.25
CA ILE A 141 -5.08 -12.23 1.98
C ILE A 141 -3.60 -12.03 2.27
N THR A 142 -2.75 -12.92 1.77
CA THR A 142 -1.30 -12.95 2.01
C THR A 142 -0.49 -12.55 0.78
N GLU A 143 -1.06 -12.69 -0.43
CA GLU A 143 -0.38 -12.32 -1.67
C GLU A 143 -1.37 -11.75 -2.68
N LEU A 144 -0.86 -10.86 -3.53
CA LEU A 144 -1.53 -10.32 -4.70
C LEU A 144 -0.62 -10.54 -5.92
N ASN A 145 -1.12 -11.25 -6.93
CA ASN A 145 -0.38 -11.62 -8.15
C ASN A 145 0.98 -12.29 -7.84
N GLY A 146 1.02 -13.17 -6.83
CA GLY A 146 2.22 -13.88 -6.38
C GLY A 146 3.20 -13.03 -5.57
N GLN A 147 2.88 -11.78 -5.29
CA GLN A 147 3.69 -10.89 -4.43
C GLN A 147 3.10 -10.82 -3.04
N LYS A 148 3.93 -11.00 -2.02
CA LYS A 148 3.53 -10.88 -0.61
C LYS A 148 2.92 -9.51 -0.32
N LEU A 149 1.86 -9.52 0.48
CA LEU A 149 1.24 -8.33 1.05
C LEU A 149 1.74 -8.11 2.47
N HIS A 150 2.08 -6.87 2.80
CA HIS A 150 2.56 -6.48 4.12
C HIS A 150 1.42 -5.92 4.98
N SER A 151 0.34 -5.42 4.36
CA SER A 151 -0.72 -4.72 5.06
C SER A 151 -2.04 -4.71 4.28
N PHE A 152 -3.15 -4.43 4.98
CA PHE A 152 -4.44 -4.18 4.35
C PHE A 152 -4.43 -2.89 3.53
N SER A 153 -3.73 -1.87 4.01
CA SER A 153 -3.54 -0.60 3.29
C SER A 153 -2.83 -0.82 1.95
N GLU A 154 -1.82 -1.69 1.91
CA GLU A 154 -1.14 -2.08 0.67
C GLU A 154 -2.10 -2.76 -0.31
N LEU A 155 -2.93 -3.70 0.16
CA LEU A 155 -3.94 -4.36 -0.67
C LEU A 155 -4.89 -3.33 -1.29
N ARG A 156 -5.46 -2.43 -0.47
CA ARG A 156 -6.37 -1.38 -0.94
C ARG A 156 -5.73 -0.49 -2.00
N ALA A 157 -4.50 -0.05 -1.76
CA ALA A 157 -3.78 0.81 -2.68
C ALA A 157 -3.48 0.11 -4.01
N LYS A 158 -3.00 -1.13 -3.98
CA LYS A 158 -2.72 -1.92 -5.18
C LYS A 158 -3.99 -2.19 -6.01
N ILE A 159 -5.10 -2.56 -5.38
CA ILE A 159 -6.39 -2.75 -6.04
C ILE A 159 -6.88 -1.45 -6.68
N ALA A 160 -6.86 -0.35 -5.93
CA ALA A 160 -7.31 0.95 -6.43
C ALA A 160 -6.49 1.44 -7.62
N THR A 161 -5.18 1.23 -7.59
CA THR A 161 -4.25 1.68 -8.65
C THR A 161 -4.16 0.74 -9.83
N ALA A 162 -4.52 -0.54 -9.69
CA ALA A 162 -4.63 -1.47 -10.81
C ALA A 162 -5.71 -1.04 -11.82
N GLY A 163 -6.72 -0.32 -11.37
CA GLY A 163 -7.83 0.15 -12.19
C GLY A 163 -8.97 -0.87 -12.30
N VAL A 164 -10.04 -0.44 -12.97
CA VAL A 164 -11.25 -1.25 -13.18
C VAL A 164 -11.04 -2.23 -14.34
N GLY A 165 -11.61 -3.45 -14.24
CA GLY A 165 -11.61 -4.46 -15.31
C GLY A 165 -10.28 -5.22 -15.46
N LYS A 166 -9.40 -5.14 -14.46
CA LYS A 166 -8.18 -5.94 -14.41
C LYS A 166 -8.41 -7.20 -13.60
N ASP A 167 -7.99 -8.34 -14.14
CA ASP A 167 -7.94 -9.60 -13.39
C ASP A 167 -6.75 -9.56 -12.43
N ILE A 168 -7.00 -9.99 -11.20
CA ILE A 168 -5.99 -10.10 -10.15
C ILE A 168 -6.09 -11.48 -9.50
N GLU A 169 -4.95 -12.07 -9.18
CA GLU A 169 -4.89 -13.31 -8.41
C GLU A 169 -4.64 -12.96 -6.94
N LEU A 170 -5.44 -13.52 -6.05
CA LEU A 170 -5.26 -13.40 -4.61
C LEU A 170 -4.93 -14.76 -4.00
N THR A 171 -3.88 -14.81 -3.17
CA THR A 171 -3.60 -15.94 -2.29
C THR A 171 -4.09 -15.58 -0.90
N TYR A 172 -4.87 -16.47 -0.29
CA TYR A 172 -5.45 -16.24 1.03
C TYR A 172 -5.41 -17.49 1.91
N LEU A 173 -5.48 -17.27 3.22
CA LEU A 173 -5.62 -18.29 4.24
C LEU A 173 -7.07 -18.34 4.72
N ARG A 174 -7.64 -19.54 4.77
CA ARG A 174 -8.95 -19.86 5.35
C ARG A 174 -8.83 -21.16 6.12
N ASP A 175 -9.21 -21.16 7.40
CA ASP A 175 -9.17 -22.36 8.25
C ASP A 175 -7.82 -23.08 8.21
N GLY A 176 -6.71 -22.32 8.23
CA GLY A 176 -5.35 -22.84 8.18
C GLY A 176 -4.90 -23.39 6.83
N LYS A 177 -5.71 -23.25 5.76
CA LYS A 177 -5.40 -23.73 4.41
C LYS A 177 -5.17 -22.55 3.46
N ILE A 178 -4.13 -22.69 2.64
CA ILE A 178 -3.84 -21.72 1.56
C ILE A 178 -4.74 -22.04 0.36
N ALA A 179 -5.37 -21.00 -0.18
CA ALA A 179 -6.17 -21.06 -1.40
C ALA A 179 -5.88 -19.85 -2.31
N LYS A 180 -6.29 -19.96 -3.55
CA LYS A 180 -6.17 -18.90 -4.56
C LYS A 180 -7.50 -18.65 -5.25
N THR A 181 -7.71 -17.41 -5.68
CA THR A 181 -8.85 -17.00 -6.47
C THR A 181 -8.50 -15.83 -7.39
#